data_817aabc271feded80095cdeee722fc5e
#
_entry.id   817aabc271feded80095cdeee722fc5e
#
_cell.length_a   1.000
_cell.length_b   1.000
_cell.length_c   1.000
_cell.angle_alpha   90.00
_cell.angle_beta   90.00
_cell.angle_gamma   90.00
#
_symmetry.space_group_name_H-M   'P 1'
#
loop_
_entity.id
_entity.type
_entity.pdbx_description
1 polymer ?
#
loop_
_entity_poly.entity_id
_entity_poly.type
_entity_poly.pdbx_seq_one_letter_code
_entity_poly.pdbx_strand_id
1 'polypeptide(L)'
;MNNVVPEWAESHFPLYTADSIQSMYGTSNLPRLQIHEHSTVLLAIAAGKGMLEVNHQTYELMEGIVVLLPENTYASLITNRQQPLHAYKLSIRIQEQTRALPSSAMTRTSQLTSNSNMLLFPHEPAIVSNMKELYLHRLPDREIRHVQNQILFHQILLQLLEQQETRFEVSEQPSMERSITYLENHFSEKISREQLAAIAGVSGSHYSTLFKQFTGFTPNEYLSRLRVHRAKELLLNSSSTLREIALKVGYKDEFYLSRRFKQQTGASPSGYNLIPFQRVAVMLTPYASHLLLLGLEPAVTISESSEYLNLSDQEPPQSMKFIHTNSSAEQIKALLLEANIELLIAATQHLEEFGLNAEQLRAVAPIVEISWQELGWKDHLRLIGRAIHRSERAEQWLDDFEQEELEARAVVQQSAVANEIVTLLVIKPDGLLVYGARNVGYVIYQSLGLKAPALIEDQINKLGDQFHSLVIDVSELEAYAGDRLLVTVFPDAKGSTAHSEEIFHSSYWNQLSAVQNKKIHLLNLDEWVPYNPVSIRLQLGRAVALFEGQ
;
A
#
# COMPACT_ATOMS: atom_id res chain seq x y z
N MET A 1 40.08 -24.06 19.30
CA MET A 1 39.87 -24.38 17.87
C MET A 1 39.28 -23.15 17.23
N ASN A 2 40.07 -22.34 16.54
CA ASN A 2 39.60 -21.17 15.81
C ASN A 2 38.88 -21.70 14.57
N ASN A 3 37.55 -21.51 14.53
CA ASN A 3 36.78 -21.68 13.30
C ASN A 3 37.20 -20.56 12.34
N VAL A 4 38.13 -20.84 11.46
CA VAL A 4 38.46 -20.00 10.31
C VAL A 4 37.25 -20.10 9.37
N VAL A 5 36.42 -19.09 9.34
CA VAL A 5 35.35 -18.95 8.33
C VAL A 5 36.06 -18.73 6.99
N PRO A 6 35.75 -19.49 5.92
CA PRO A 6 36.38 -19.29 4.62
C PRO A 6 36.18 -17.82 4.13
N GLU A 7 37.21 -17.20 3.56
CA GLU A 7 37.18 -15.79 3.07
C GLU A 7 36.02 -15.51 2.11
N TRP A 8 35.57 -16.49 1.32
CA TRP A 8 34.43 -16.32 0.42
C TRP A 8 33.06 -16.21 1.15
N ALA A 9 32.97 -16.61 2.42
CA ALA A 9 31.77 -16.48 3.25
C ALA A 9 31.68 -15.13 3.94
N GLU A 10 32.70 -14.25 3.83
CA GLU A 10 32.72 -12.88 4.35
C GLU A 10 32.28 -11.85 3.29
N SER A 11 31.71 -12.30 2.15
CA SER A 11 31.22 -11.40 1.12
C SER A 11 30.02 -10.60 1.63
N HIS A 12 30.11 -9.27 1.55
CA HIS A 12 29.05 -8.31 1.94
C HIS A 12 28.02 -8.08 0.82
N PHE A 13 27.76 -9.11 0.02
CA PHE A 13 26.76 -9.05 -1.04
C PHE A 13 25.37 -9.37 -0.50
N PRO A 14 24.30 -8.77 -1.11
CA PRO A 14 22.92 -9.05 -0.72
C PRO A 14 22.56 -10.53 -0.85
N LEU A 15 21.64 -10.99 -0.02
CA LEU A 15 20.98 -12.29 -0.20
C LEU A 15 19.75 -12.14 -1.06
N TYR A 16 19.61 -13.01 -2.04
CA TYR A 16 18.47 -13.06 -2.94
C TYR A 16 17.63 -14.28 -2.65
N THR A 17 16.32 -14.08 -2.48
CA THR A 17 15.36 -15.17 -2.28
C THR A 17 14.18 -15.00 -3.24
N ALA A 18 13.71 -16.12 -3.83
CA ALA A 18 12.48 -16.14 -4.58
C ALA A 18 11.30 -16.29 -3.60
N ASP A 19 10.38 -15.32 -3.57
CA ASP A 19 9.22 -15.37 -2.70
C ASP A 19 8.04 -16.08 -3.36
N SER A 20 7.75 -15.77 -4.63
CA SER A 20 6.67 -16.40 -5.38
C SER A 20 6.93 -16.37 -6.88
N ILE A 21 6.34 -17.32 -7.59
CA ILE A 21 6.28 -17.29 -9.06
C ILE A 21 4.84 -17.56 -9.52
N GLN A 22 4.35 -16.74 -10.45
CA GLN A 22 2.99 -16.78 -10.95
C GLN A 22 2.98 -16.75 -12.48
N SER A 23 1.94 -17.31 -13.07
CA SER A 23 1.65 -17.19 -14.50
C SER A 23 0.50 -16.21 -14.68
N MET A 24 0.69 -15.22 -15.55
CA MET A 24 -0.26 -14.14 -15.81
C MET A 24 -0.74 -14.22 -17.26
N TYR A 25 -2.05 -14.28 -17.43
CA TYR A 25 -2.68 -14.30 -18.76
C TYR A 25 -3.57 -13.08 -18.92
N GLY A 26 -3.27 -12.26 -19.93
CA GLY A 26 -4.21 -11.26 -20.38
C GLY A 26 -5.31 -11.90 -21.21
N THR A 27 -6.57 -11.60 -20.91
CA THR A 27 -7.72 -12.06 -21.69
C THR A 27 -8.44 -10.88 -22.33
N SER A 28 -9.28 -11.14 -23.32
CA SER A 28 -10.14 -10.11 -23.93
C SER A 28 -11.10 -9.45 -22.93
N ASN A 29 -11.44 -10.18 -21.86
CA ASN A 29 -12.32 -9.72 -20.77
C ASN A 29 -11.55 -9.05 -19.64
N LEU A 30 -10.25 -9.34 -19.50
CA LEU A 30 -9.34 -8.70 -18.54
C LEU A 30 -8.15 -8.08 -19.31
N PRO A 31 -8.35 -6.95 -19.98
CA PRO A 31 -7.32 -6.37 -20.84
C PRO A 31 -6.19 -5.71 -20.05
N ARG A 32 -6.37 -5.53 -18.73
CA ARG A 32 -5.40 -4.86 -17.86
C ARG A 32 -5.15 -5.70 -16.60
N LEU A 33 -3.91 -6.10 -16.37
CA LEU A 33 -3.47 -6.81 -15.18
C LEU A 33 -2.60 -5.86 -14.36
N GLN A 34 -2.97 -5.65 -13.09
CA GLN A 34 -2.20 -4.82 -12.17
C GLN A 34 -1.05 -5.64 -11.57
N ILE A 35 0.10 -4.99 -11.41
CA ILE A 35 1.27 -5.54 -10.73
C ILE A 35 1.64 -4.54 -9.64
N HIS A 36 1.53 -5.01 -8.42
CA HIS A 36 2.00 -4.28 -7.24
C HIS A 36 2.55 -5.29 -6.24
N GLU A 37 3.80 -5.15 -5.85
CA GLU A 37 4.43 -5.97 -4.81
C GLU A 37 5.49 -5.18 -4.06
N HIS A 38 5.67 -5.50 -2.79
CA HIS A 38 6.69 -4.91 -1.93
C HIS A 38 8.09 -5.45 -2.18
N SER A 39 8.23 -6.38 -3.11
CA SER A 39 9.48 -7.00 -3.52
C SER A 39 9.82 -6.63 -4.97
N THR A 40 11.07 -6.76 -5.34
CA THR A 40 11.49 -6.63 -6.74
C THR A 40 10.79 -7.68 -7.59
N VAL A 41 10.20 -7.28 -8.71
CA VAL A 41 9.44 -8.16 -9.61
C VAL A 41 10.16 -8.35 -10.93
N LEU A 42 10.38 -9.60 -11.31
CA LEU A 42 10.85 -9.96 -12.64
C LEU A 42 9.67 -10.48 -13.47
N LEU A 43 9.39 -9.82 -14.59
CA LEU A 43 8.40 -10.23 -15.58
C LEU A 43 9.11 -10.79 -16.80
N ALA A 44 8.71 -11.98 -17.26
CA ALA A 44 9.19 -12.58 -18.49
C ALA A 44 8.03 -12.87 -19.43
N ILE A 45 8.04 -12.28 -20.62
CA ILE A 45 6.97 -12.42 -21.60
C ILE A 45 7.16 -13.70 -22.39
N ALA A 46 6.29 -14.67 -22.14
CA ALA A 46 6.36 -16.01 -22.71
C ALA A 46 5.64 -16.13 -24.05
N ALA A 47 4.63 -15.30 -24.29
CA ALA A 47 3.91 -15.26 -25.58
C ALA A 47 3.06 -14.00 -25.71
N GLY A 48 2.64 -13.68 -26.93
CA GLY A 48 1.70 -12.60 -27.21
C GLY A 48 2.35 -11.23 -27.29
N LYS A 49 1.47 -10.20 -27.33
CA LYS A 49 1.87 -8.78 -27.38
C LYS A 49 1.02 -7.98 -26.40
N GLY A 50 1.62 -6.92 -25.87
CA GLY A 50 0.95 -6.02 -24.96
C GLY A 50 1.75 -4.75 -24.72
N MET A 51 1.32 -4.04 -23.71
CA MET A 51 2.02 -2.83 -23.25
C MET A 51 2.19 -2.92 -21.74
N LEU A 52 3.30 -2.45 -21.25
CA LEU A 52 3.56 -2.23 -19.84
C LEU A 52 3.50 -0.73 -19.57
N GLU A 53 2.63 -0.34 -18.68
CA GLU A 53 2.53 1.03 -18.19
C GLU A 53 3.16 1.09 -16.80
N VAL A 54 4.22 1.89 -16.66
CA VAL A 54 4.94 2.13 -15.42
C VAL A 54 5.24 3.62 -15.34
N ASN A 55 4.91 4.27 -14.25
CA ASN A 55 5.19 5.70 -14.02
C ASN A 55 4.76 6.57 -15.21
N HIS A 56 3.57 6.31 -15.76
CA HIS A 56 2.98 6.99 -16.93
C HIS A 56 3.77 6.86 -18.25
N GLN A 57 4.78 6.03 -18.28
CA GLN A 57 5.47 5.65 -19.50
C GLN A 57 4.95 4.30 -19.97
N THR A 58 4.79 4.16 -21.27
CA THR A 58 4.26 2.96 -21.90
C THR A 58 5.34 2.28 -22.71
N TYR A 59 5.54 0.98 -22.49
CA TYR A 59 6.55 0.16 -23.14
C TYR A 59 5.87 -0.96 -23.91
N GLU A 60 6.24 -1.15 -25.16
CA GLU A 60 5.76 -2.30 -25.92
C GLU A 60 6.38 -3.60 -25.40
N LEU A 61 5.54 -4.60 -25.21
CA LEU A 61 5.93 -5.93 -24.80
C LEU A 61 5.64 -6.95 -25.89
N MET A 62 6.61 -7.83 -26.13
CA MET A 62 6.49 -8.99 -27.02
C MET A 62 7.24 -10.18 -26.42
N GLU A 63 7.02 -11.35 -26.98
CA GLU A 63 7.68 -12.59 -26.57
C GLU A 63 9.21 -12.42 -26.48
N GLY A 64 9.79 -12.94 -25.41
CA GLY A 64 11.24 -12.85 -25.15
C GLY A 64 11.67 -11.62 -24.36
N ILE A 65 10.84 -10.61 -24.21
CA ILE A 65 11.15 -9.44 -23.37
C ILE A 65 11.09 -9.85 -21.88
N VAL A 66 12.09 -9.37 -21.13
CA VAL A 66 12.14 -9.48 -19.68
C VAL A 66 12.20 -8.08 -19.07
N VAL A 67 11.44 -7.85 -18.02
CA VAL A 67 11.38 -6.57 -17.31
C VAL A 67 11.64 -6.80 -15.84
N LEU A 68 12.57 -6.03 -15.26
CA LEU A 68 12.79 -5.97 -13.82
C LEU A 68 12.17 -4.69 -13.27
N LEU A 69 11.18 -4.83 -12.42
CA LEU A 69 10.52 -3.75 -11.70
C LEU A 69 11.12 -3.66 -10.30
N PRO A 70 11.57 -2.48 -9.87
CA PRO A 70 11.99 -2.27 -8.48
C PRO A 70 10.88 -2.60 -7.49
N GLU A 71 11.24 -2.84 -6.24
CA GLU A 71 10.28 -2.97 -5.15
C GLU A 71 9.38 -1.73 -5.08
N ASN A 72 8.13 -1.96 -4.65
CA ASN A 72 7.11 -0.92 -4.52
C ASN A 72 6.79 -0.18 -5.84
N THR A 73 6.97 -0.85 -6.99
CA THR A 73 6.63 -0.28 -8.31
C THR A 73 5.20 -0.68 -8.69
N TYR A 74 4.39 0.31 -9.08
CA TYR A 74 3.10 0.10 -9.70
C TYR A 74 3.24 -0.05 -11.20
N ALA A 75 2.76 -1.14 -11.72
CA ALA A 75 2.75 -1.40 -13.15
C ALA A 75 1.42 -2.00 -13.61
N SER A 76 1.01 -1.68 -14.82
CA SER A 76 -0.14 -2.29 -15.47
C SER A 76 0.29 -2.98 -16.75
N LEU A 77 -0.01 -4.27 -16.85
CA LEU A 77 0.12 -5.01 -18.09
C LEU A 77 -1.17 -4.88 -18.91
N ILE A 78 -1.09 -4.34 -20.09
CA ILE A 78 -2.23 -4.19 -21.03
C ILE A 78 -2.05 -5.20 -22.14
N THR A 79 -2.97 -6.12 -22.28
CA THR A 79 -2.91 -7.17 -23.30
C THR A 79 -3.45 -6.71 -24.65
N ASN A 80 -2.85 -7.20 -25.73
CA ASN A 80 -3.41 -7.05 -27.06
C ASN A 80 -4.59 -8.04 -27.25
N ARG A 81 -5.72 -7.56 -27.76
CA ARG A 81 -6.93 -8.40 -27.95
C ARG A 81 -6.76 -9.51 -28.98
N GLN A 82 -5.90 -9.30 -29.99
CA GLN A 82 -5.67 -10.28 -31.07
C GLN A 82 -4.56 -11.28 -30.74
N GLN A 83 -3.60 -10.87 -29.91
CA GLN A 83 -2.47 -11.68 -29.46
C GLN A 83 -2.35 -11.56 -27.94
N PRO A 84 -3.16 -12.27 -27.17
CA PRO A 84 -3.19 -12.18 -25.71
C PRO A 84 -1.82 -12.44 -25.09
N LEU A 85 -1.45 -11.59 -24.13
CA LEU A 85 -0.15 -11.65 -23.47
C LEU A 85 -0.13 -12.76 -22.42
N HIS A 86 0.93 -13.56 -22.46
CA HIS A 86 1.26 -14.51 -21.40
C HIS A 86 2.61 -14.15 -20.80
N ALA A 87 2.67 -13.96 -19.49
CA ALA A 87 3.89 -13.61 -18.76
C ALA A 87 4.07 -14.48 -17.52
N TYR A 88 5.32 -14.72 -17.14
CA TYR A 88 5.67 -15.21 -15.81
C TYR A 88 6.13 -14.04 -14.93
N LYS A 89 5.63 -14.00 -13.70
CA LYS A 89 5.99 -13.02 -12.68
C LYS A 89 6.72 -13.73 -11.54
N LEU A 90 7.93 -13.32 -11.23
CA LEU A 90 8.75 -13.81 -10.12
C LEU A 90 9.01 -12.66 -9.15
N SER A 91 8.59 -12.82 -7.90
CA SER A 91 8.85 -11.88 -6.83
C SER A 91 10.15 -12.24 -6.14
N ILE A 92 11.08 -11.28 -6.05
CA ILE A 92 12.44 -11.45 -5.54
C ILE A 92 12.63 -10.55 -4.32
N ARG A 93 12.93 -11.16 -3.18
CA ARG A 93 13.32 -10.41 -1.99
C ARG A 93 14.84 -10.27 -1.95
N ILE A 94 15.29 -9.05 -1.72
CA ILE A 94 16.70 -8.67 -1.65
C ILE A 94 16.98 -8.21 -0.22
N GLN A 95 17.83 -8.94 0.51
CA GLN A 95 18.18 -8.62 1.88
C GLN A 95 19.63 -8.13 1.95
N GLU A 96 19.84 -6.88 2.32
CA GLU A 96 21.16 -6.35 2.59
C GLU A 96 21.71 -6.92 3.91
N GLN A 97 22.93 -7.42 3.89
CA GLN A 97 23.59 -7.94 5.11
C GLN A 97 24.23 -6.79 5.88
N THR A 98 23.51 -6.24 6.86
CA THR A 98 24.08 -5.32 7.85
C THR A 98 24.72 -6.10 8.99
N ARG A 99 26.00 -6.45 8.88
CA ARG A 99 26.83 -6.78 10.07
C ARG A 99 27.55 -5.51 10.54
N ALA A 100 27.47 -5.26 11.84
CA ALA A 100 28.27 -4.23 12.49
C ALA A 100 29.76 -4.55 12.31
N LEU A 101 30.41 -3.87 11.40
CA LEU A 101 31.85 -3.93 11.14
C LEU A 101 32.52 -2.59 11.44
N PRO A 102 33.83 -2.61 11.79
CA PRO A 102 34.56 -1.37 12.09
C PRO A 102 34.59 -0.44 10.89
N SER A 103 34.58 0.83 11.15
CA SER A 103 34.35 2.06 10.40
C SER A 103 34.93 2.26 8.99
N SER A 104 35.17 1.23 8.19
CA SER A 104 35.73 1.39 6.82
C SER A 104 35.19 0.47 5.72
N ALA A 105 34.20 -0.38 6.00
CA ALA A 105 33.61 -1.24 4.97
C ALA A 105 32.31 -0.63 4.43
N MET A 106 32.32 -0.21 3.16
CA MET A 106 31.13 0.22 2.43
C MET A 106 30.15 -0.96 2.29
N THR A 107 28.93 -0.81 2.80
CA THR A 107 27.81 -1.72 2.49
C THR A 107 27.55 -1.64 0.97
N ARG A 108 27.69 -2.77 0.27
CA ARG A 108 27.39 -2.80 -1.17
C ARG A 108 25.91 -3.07 -1.36
N THR A 109 25.22 -2.07 -1.87
CA THR A 109 23.82 -2.18 -2.33
C THR A 109 23.76 -3.14 -3.54
N SER A 110 22.66 -3.88 -3.68
CA SER A 110 22.46 -4.72 -4.86
C SER A 110 22.50 -3.90 -6.14
N GLN A 111 23.23 -4.38 -7.14
CA GLN A 111 23.20 -3.77 -8.48
C GLN A 111 21.80 -3.83 -9.11
N LEU A 112 20.96 -4.80 -8.71
CA LEU A 112 19.58 -4.91 -9.20
C LEU A 112 18.65 -3.84 -8.62
N THR A 113 18.99 -3.25 -7.47
CA THR A 113 18.17 -2.22 -6.78
C THR A 113 18.83 -0.84 -6.77
N SER A 114 20.09 -0.73 -7.17
CA SER A 114 20.82 0.54 -7.15
C SER A 114 20.26 1.60 -8.12
N ASN A 115 19.43 1.19 -9.08
CA ASN A 115 18.64 2.08 -9.92
C ASN A 115 17.17 1.96 -9.52
N SER A 116 16.58 3.04 -9.02
CA SER A 116 15.13 3.12 -8.74
C SER A 116 14.26 3.00 -10.01
N ASN A 117 14.85 2.75 -11.17
CA ASN A 117 14.17 2.69 -12.45
C ASN A 117 14.02 1.25 -12.93
N MET A 118 12.90 0.98 -13.58
CA MET A 118 12.64 -0.25 -14.31
C MET A 118 13.76 -0.56 -15.31
N LEU A 119 14.16 -1.84 -15.40
CA LEU A 119 15.10 -2.33 -16.39
C LEU A 119 14.36 -3.22 -17.40
N LEU A 120 14.54 -2.93 -18.69
CA LEU A 120 13.94 -3.70 -19.78
C LEU A 120 15.04 -4.41 -20.57
N PHE A 121 14.94 -5.73 -20.72
CA PHE A 121 15.84 -6.60 -21.47
C PHE A 121 15.10 -7.07 -22.72
N PRO A 122 15.50 -6.63 -23.91
CA PRO A 122 14.66 -6.75 -25.11
C PRO A 122 14.59 -8.17 -25.70
N HIS A 123 15.52 -9.06 -25.39
CA HIS A 123 15.50 -10.43 -25.93
C HIS A 123 16.24 -11.42 -25.03
N GLU A 124 15.49 -12.07 -24.13
CA GLU A 124 16.03 -13.00 -23.11
C GLU A 124 15.29 -14.34 -23.10
N PRO A 125 15.33 -15.11 -24.17
CA PRO A 125 14.59 -16.38 -24.24
C PRO A 125 15.05 -17.41 -23.20
N ALA A 126 16.31 -17.35 -22.78
CA ALA A 126 16.84 -18.25 -21.75
C ALA A 126 16.21 -17.96 -20.36
N ILE A 127 16.08 -16.68 -19.99
CA ILE A 127 15.39 -16.29 -18.74
C ILE A 127 13.92 -16.69 -18.80
N VAL A 128 13.24 -16.45 -19.93
CA VAL A 128 11.84 -16.87 -20.12
C VAL A 128 11.69 -18.39 -19.95
N SER A 129 12.60 -19.18 -20.53
CA SER A 129 12.61 -20.63 -20.40
C SER A 129 12.85 -21.10 -18.97
N ASN A 130 13.81 -20.48 -18.27
CA ASN A 130 14.11 -20.79 -16.87
C ASN A 130 12.93 -20.43 -15.95
N MET A 131 12.25 -19.30 -16.20
CA MET A 131 11.06 -18.92 -15.44
C MET A 131 9.88 -19.85 -15.69
N LYS A 132 9.69 -20.33 -16.92
CA LYS A 132 8.70 -21.36 -17.24
C LYS A 132 8.98 -22.65 -16.47
N GLU A 133 10.20 -23.12 -16.48
CA GLU A 133 10.60 -24.32 -15.76
C GLU A 133 10.43 -24.18 -14.23
N LEU A 134 10.79 -23.03 -13.66
CA LEU A 134 10.54 -22.69 -12.27
C LEU A 134 9.04 -22.72 -11.93
N TYR A 135 8.21 -22.14 -12.78
CA TYR A 135 6.76 -22.11 -12.58
C TYR A 135 6.14 -23.51 -12.63
N LEU A 136 6.53 -24.34 -13.60
CA LEU A 136 6.02 -25.71 -13.72
C LEU A 136 6.33 -26.57 -12.50
N HIS A 137 7.43 -26.27 -11.81
CA HIS A 137 7.90 -27.04 -10.65
C HIS A 137 7.92 -26.22 -9.35
N ARG A 138 7.09 -25.18 -9.25
CA ARG A 138 7.03 -24.25 -8.11
C ARG A 138 6.67 -24.89 -6.76
N LEU A 139 6.04 -26.06 -6.81
CA LEU A 139 5.71 -26.87 -5.62
C LEU A 139 6.52 -28.17 -5.68
N PRO A 140 7.79 -28.16 -5.24
CA PRO A 140 8.63 -29.34 -5.31
C PRO A 140 8.21 -30.38 -4.27
N ASP A 141 8.00 -31.63 -4.73
CA ASP A 141 7.69 -32.79 -3.90
C ASP A 141 8.94 -33.52 -3.36
N ARG A 142 10.13 -33.15 -3.87
CA ARG A 142 11.43 -33.74 -3.53
C ARG A 142 12.48 -32.67 -3.29
N GLU A 143 13.39 -32.93 -2.32
CA GLU A 143 14.51 -32.05 -2.00
C GLU A 143 15.39 -31.75 -3.22
N ILE A 144 15.65 -32.77 -4.05
CA ILE A 144 16.44 -32.62 -5.28
C ILE A 144 15.78 -31.54 -6.19
N ARG A 145 14.46 -31.59 -6.37
CA ARG A 145 13.75 -30.61 -7.19
C ARG A 145 13.79 -29.22 -6.56
N HIS A 146 13.69 -29.12 -5.25
CA HIS A 146 13.87 -27.87 -4.54
C HIS A 146 15.24 -27.25 -4.84
N VAL A 147 16.32 -28.02 -4.74
CA VAL A 147 17.67 -27.54 -5.05
C VAL A 147 17.82 -27.15 -6.53
N GLN A 148 17.21 -27.91 -7.45
CA GLN A 148 17.19 -27.55 -8.87
C GLN A 148 16.49 -26.20 -9.11
N ASN A 149 15.39 -25.94 -8.43
CA ASN A 149 14.70 -24.64 -8.48
C ASN A 149 15.58 -23.50 -7.96
N GLN A 150 16.33 -23.72 -6.89
CA GLN A 150 17.30 -22.72 -6.40
C GLN A 150 18.41 -22.45 -7.43
N ILE A 151 18.91 -23.47 -8.09
CA ILE A 151 19.91 -23.32 -9.17
C ILE A 151 19.34 -22.50 -10.33
N LEU A 152 18.13 -22.82 -10.79
CA LEU A 152 17.46 -22.06 -11.86
C LEU A 152 17.26 -20.58 -11.47
N PHE A 153 16.84 -20.32 -10.24
CA PHE A 153 16.68 -18.97 -9.72
C PHE A 153 18.00 -18.19 -9.74
N HIS A 154 19.09 -18.80 -9.25
CA HIS A 154 20.41 -18.16 -9.25
C HIS A 154 20.99 -17.99 -10.67
N GLN A 155 20.68 -18.88 -11.59
CA GLN A 155 21.04 -18.70 -13.02
C GLN A 155 20.33 -17.48 -13.63
N ILE A 156 19.06 -17.29 -13.34
CA ILE A 156 18.31 -16.09 -13.76
C ILE A 156 18.98 -14.83 -13.20
N LEU A 157 19.30 -14.81 -11.91
CA LEU A 157 19.99 -13.69 -11.26
C LEU A 157 21.36 -13.40 -11.88
N LEU A 158 22.13 -14.43 -12.12
CA LEU A 158 23.46 -14.29 -12.73
C LEU A 158 23.35 -13.62 -14.12
N GLN A 159 22.47 -14.11 -14.98
CA GLN A 159 22.24 -13.51 -16.30
C GLN A 159 21.83 -12.03 -16.23
N LEU A 160 20.95 -11.67 -15.27
CA LEU A 160 20.54 -10.28 -15.06
C LEU A 160 21.71 -9.40 -14.60
N LEU A 161 22.54 -9.87 -13.71
CA LEU A 161 23.70 -9.15 -13.18
C LEU A 161 24.78 -8.94 -14.25
N GLU A 162 25.11 -9.99 -15.03
CA GLU A 162 26.08 -9.92 -16.12
C GLU A 162 25.66 -8.90 -17.20
N GLN A 163 24.36 -8.84 -17.50
CA GLN A 163 23.84 -7.86 -18.46
C GLN A 163 23.83 -6.44 -17.91
N GLN A 164 23.65 -6.27 -16.62
CA GLN A 164 23.77 -4.96 -15.99
C GLN A 164 25.22 -4.45 -16.01
N GLU A 165 26.20 -5.26 -15.74
CA GLU A 165 27.62 -4.86 -15.81
C GLU A 165 27.97 -4.32 -17.20
N THR A 166 27.49 -4.96 -18.26
CA THR A 166 27.69 -4.49 -19.66
C THR A 166 26.93 -3.19 -19.96
N ARG A 167 25.87 -2.87 -19.27
CA ARG A 167 25.08 -1.62 -19.44
C ARG A 167 25.67 -0.42 -18.69
N PHE A 168 26.36 -0.63 -17.57
CA PHE A 168 26.98 0.45 -16.80
C PHE A 168 28.03 1.23 -17.60
N GLU A 169 28.61 0.63 -18.65
CA GLU A 169 29.57 1.29 -19.52
C GLU A 169 28.96 2.26 -20.57
N VAL A 170 27.61 2.30 -20.71
CA VAL A 170 26.98 2.98 -21.91
C VAL A 170 26.01 4.12 -21.58
N SER A 171 25.60 4.41 -20.34
CA SER A 171 24.56 5.43 -20.12
C SER A 171 24.80 6.37 -18.95
N GLU A 172 25.63 7.39 -19.15
CA GLU A 172 25.60 8.65 -18.40
C GLU A 172 24.65 9.65 -19.08
N GLN A 173 23.34 9.39 -19.06
CA GLN A 173 22.40 10.47 -19.38
C GLN A 173 22.13 11.34 -18.15
N PRO A 174 22.11 12.68 -18.30
CA PRO A 174 21.75 13.59 -17.21
C PRO A 174 20.34 13.28 -16.68
N SER A 175 20.21 13.08 -15.38
CA SER A 175 18.91 12.85 -14.74
C SER A 175 18.73 13.76 -13.53
N MET A 176 17.82 14.71 -13.64
CA MET A 176 17.45 15.59 -12.55
C MET A 176 16.79 14.81 -11.40
N GLU A 177 16.02 13.79 -11.72
CA GLU A 177 15.33 12.91 -10.76
C GLU A 177 16.31 12.26 -9.78
N ARG A 178 17.46 11.76 -10.25
CA ARG A 178 18.50 11.18 -9.36
C ARG A 178 18.97 12.18 -8.30
N SER A 179 19.15 13.43 -8.66
CA SER A 179 19.59 14.46 -7.70
C SER A 179 18.48 14.87 -6.73
N ILE A 180 17.21 14.85 -7.17
CA ILE A 180 16.05 15.11 -6.33
C ILE A 180 15.90 13.98 -5.30
N THR A 181 15.89 12.73 -5.74
CA THR A 181 15.82 11.54 -4.88
C THR A 181 16.98 11.50 -3.87
N TYR A 182 18.20 11.83 -4.32
CA TYR A 182 19.33 11.93 -3.42
C TYR A 182 19.11 13.00 -2.34
N LEU A 183 18.61 14.18 -2.72
CA LEU A 183 18.35 15.28 -1.79
C LEU A 183 17.21 14.91 -0.81
N GLU A 184 16.19 14.23 -1.25
CA GLU A 184 15.07 13.73 -0.43
C GLU A 184 15.53 12.70 0.60
N ASN A 185 16.40 11.78 0.23
CA ASN A 185 16.91 10.74 1.12
C ASN A 185 18.00 11.23 2.09
N HIS A 186 18.73 12.30 1.73
CA HIS A 186 19.87 12.81 2.51
C HIS A 186 19.65 14.22 3.06
N PHE A 187 18.39 14.69 3.16
CA PHE A 187 18.07 16.07 3.54
C PHE A 187 18.65 16.50 4.89
N SER A 188 18.89 15.58 5.82
CA SER A 188 19.51 15.88 7.12
C SER A 188 21.01 16.17 7.03
N GLU A 189 21.65 15.85 5.93
CA GLU A 189 23.10 15.98 5.73
C GLU A 189 23.48 17.35 5.15
N LYS A 190 24.79 17.62 5.14
CA LYS A 190 25.32 18.80 4.45
C LYS A 190 25.53 18.49 2.99
N ILE A 191 24.62 18.94 2.14
CA ILE A 191 24.64 18.71 0.70
C ILE A 191 25.08 19.99 -0.01
N SER A 192 26.03 19.88 -0.95
CA SER A 192 26.47 21.00 -1.78
C SER A 192 25.75 20.98 -3.14
N ARG A 193 25.62 22.14 -3.76
CA ARG A 193 25.06 22.29 -5.09
C ARG A 193 25.90 21.53 -6.14
N GLU A 194 27.21 21.57 -5.98
CA GLU A 194 28.17 20.90 -6.85
C GLU A 194 27.99 19.37 -6.81
N GLN A 195 27.75 18.83 -5.62
CA GLN A 195 27.44 17.41 -5.43
C GLN A 195 26.14 17.01 -6.14
N LEU A 196 25.09 17.80 -5.97
CA LEU A 196 23.79 17.53 -6.63
C LEU A 196 23.90 17.66 -8.16
N ALA A 197 24.65 18.63 -8.66
CA ALA A 197 24.91 18.81 -10.08
C ALA A 197 25.68 17.62 -10.69
N ALA A 198 26.67 17.08 -9.96
CA ALA A 198 27.41 15.89 -10.37
C ALA A 198 26.50 14.65 -10.43
N ILE A 199 25.62 14.46 -9.42
CA ILE A 199 24.63 13.37 -9.41
C ILE A 199 23.64 13.49 -10.57
N ALA A 200 23.23 14.74 -10.92
CA ALA A 200 22.36 15.00 -12.06
C ALA A 200 23.07 14.87 -13.41
N GLY A 201 24.40 14.78 -13.46
CA GLY A 201 25.17 14.76 -14.69
C GLY A 201 25.16 16.09 -15.45
N VAL A 202 25.01 17.24 -14.75
CA VAL A 202 24.95 18.57 -15.35
C VAL A 202 25.96 19.54 -14.70
N SER A 203 26.29 20.64 -15.39
CA SER A 203 27.17 21.67 -14.80
C SER A 203 26.51 22.40 -13.64
N GLY A 204 27.28 22.74 -12.60
CA GLY A 204 26.79 23.44 -11.41
C GLY A 204 26.11 24.79 -11.69
N SER A 205 26.51 25.48 -12.76
CA SER A 205 25.89 26.74 -13.21
C SER A 205 24.47 26.53 -13.78
N HIS A 206 24.24 25.43 -14.46
CA HIS A 206 22.95 25.11 -15.07
C HIS A 206 22.00 24.37 -14.14
N TYR A 207 22.54 23.66 -13.15
CA TYR A 207 21.79 22.81 -12.24
C TYR A 207 20.62 23.53 -11.52
N SER A 208 20.90 24.69 -10.91
CA SER A 208 19.85 25.41 -10.14
C SER A 208 18.66 25.86 -10.98
N THR A 209 18.91 26.21 -12.26
CA THR A 209 17.86 26.60 -13.20
C THR A 209 17.00 25.39 -13.57
N LEU A 210 17.65 24.28 -13.95
CA LEU A 210 16.94 23.04 -14.29
C LEU A 210 16.17 22.49 -13.10
N PHE A 211 16.78 22.48 -11.90
CA PHE A 211 16.13 22.03 -10.69
C PHE A 211 14.85 22.82 -10.40
N LYS A 212 14.91 24.16 -10.55
CA LYS A 212 13.74 25.03 -10.36
C LYS A 212 12.66 24.80 -11.42
N GLN A 213 13.04 24.54 -12.66
CA GLN A 213 12.09 24.19 -13.74
C GLN A 213 11.37 22.87 -13.43
N PHE A 214 12.09 21.90 -12.86
CA PHE A 214 11.57 20.57 -12.55
C PHE A 214 10.70 20.53 -11.29
N THR A 215 11.10 21.24 -10.21
CA THR A 215 10.47 21.14 -8.88
C THR A 215 9.63 22.38 -8.52
N GLY A 216 9.76 23.47 -9.25
CA GLY A 216 9.20 24.77 -8.87
C GLY A 216 10.02 25.56 -7.85
N PHE A 217 11.05 24.98 -7.22
CA PHE A 217 11.85 25.55 -6.15
C PHE A 217 13.34 25.53 -6.48
N THR A 218 14.11 26.46 -5.90
CA THR A 218 15.57 26.30 -5.90
C THR A 218 15.99 25.13 -5.01
N PRO A 219 17.17 24.50 -5.23
CA PRO A 219 17.64 23.39 -4.39
C PRO A 219 17.65 23.70 -2.89
N ASN A 220 18.06 24.92 -2.52
CA ASN A 220 18.11 25.36 -1.12
C ASN A 220 16.71 25.59 -0.52
N GLU A 221 15.78 26.11 -1.29
CA GLU A 221 14.38 26.25 -0.88
C GLU A 221 13.75 24.87 -0.69
N TYR A 222 13.94 23.96 -1.64
CA TYR A 222 13.44 22.60 -1.58
C TYR A 222 13.96 21.88 -0.33
N LEU A 223 15.27 21.90 -0.09
CA LEU A 223 15.90 21.33 1.10
C LEU A 223 15.35 21.95 2.39
N SER A 224 15.18 23.29 2.41
CA SER A 224 14.62 23.98 3.58
C SER A 224 13.17 23.58 3.86
N ARG A 225 12.35 23.37 2.81
CA ARG A 225 10.97 22.89 2.94
C ARG A 225 10.93 21.48 3.51
N LEU A 226 11.70 20.54 2.95
CA LEU A 226 11.82 19.18 3.48
C LEU A 226 12.15 19.16 4.97
N ARG A 227 13.18 19.91 5.37
CA ARG A 227 13.61 19.99 6.77
C ARG A 227 12.54 20.57 7.69
N VAL A 228 11.86 21.63 7.27
CA VAL A 228 10.79 22.25 8.07
C VAL A 228 9.57 21.34 8.13
N HIS A 229 9.19 20.68 7.04
CA HIS A 229 8.06 19.73 7.05
C HIS A 229 8.38 18.53 7.93
N ARG A 230 9.59 17.99 7.87
CA ARG A 230 10.01 16.92 8.77
C ARG A 230 10.03 17.37 10.24
N ALA A 231 10.42 18.61 10.51
CA ALA A 231 10.34 19.18 11.86
C ALA A 231 8.88 19.28 12.35
N LYS A 232 7.93 19.66 11.48
CA LYS A 232 6.50 19.65 11.81
C LYS A 232 6.01 18.25 12.17
N GLU A 233 6.36 17.24 11.37
CA GLU A 233 6.01 15.82 11.64
C GLU A 233 6.53 15.36 13.01
N LEU A 234 7.79 15.67 13.32
CA LEU A 234 8.39 15.34 14.62
C LEU A 234 7.73 16.08 15.78
N LEU A 235 7.32 17.33 15.60
CA LEU A 235 6.57 18.08 16.61
C LEU A 235 5.19 17.47 16.89
N LEU A 236 4.52 16.93 15.87
CA LEU A 236 3.20 16.29 16.01
C LEU A 236 3.27 14.88 16.64
N ASN A 237 4.35 14.13 16.35
CA ASN A 237 4.41 12.70 16.64
C ASN A 237 5.41 12.30 17.72
N SER A 238 6.21 13.23 18.26
CA SER A 238 7.25 12.88 19.23
C SER A 238 7.31 13.83 20.44
N SER A 239 7.82 13.31 21.54
CA SER A 239 8.18 14.08 22.73
C SER A 239 9.60 14.67 22.66
N SER A 240 10.23 14.70 21.49
CA SER A 240 11.60 15.20 21.29
C SER A 240 11.68 16.70 21.57
N THR A 241 12.76 17.12 22.20
CA THR A 241 13.06 18.54 22.38
C THR A 241 13.33 19.23 21.05
N LEU A 242 13.12 20.54 20.99
CA LEU A 242 13.36 21.32 19.77
C LEU A 242 14.81 21.21 19.27
N ARG A 243 15.76 21.08 20.20
CA ARG A 243 17.18 20.88 19.91
C ARG A 243 17.40 19.51 19.21
N GLU A 244 16.80 18.45 19.72
CA GLU A 244 16.87 17.13 19.11
C GLU A 244 16.24 17.13 17.73
N ILE A 245 15.09 17.79 17.59
CA ILE A 245 14.41 17.92 16.28
C ILE A 245 15.33 18.67 15.31
N ALA A 246 15.95 19.79 15.71
CA ALA A 246 16.85 20.54 14.86
C ALA A 246 17.99 19.67 14.32
N LEU A 247 18.63 18.89 15.20
CA LEU A 247 19.71 17.97 14.80
C LEU A 247 19.22 16.87 13.84
N LYS A 248 18.07 16.25 14.14
CA LYS A 248 17.48 15.20 13.29
C LYS A 248 17.14 15.68 11.87
N VAL A 249 16.74 16.95 11.73
CA VAL A 249 16.40 17.51 10.42
C VAL A 249 17.57 18.24 9.75
N GLY A 250 18.78 18.14 10.29
CA GLY A 250 20.01 18.64 9.68
C GLY A 250 20.29 20.13 9.91
N TYR A 251 19.73 20.74 10.96
CA TYR A 251 20.12 22.08 11.43
C TYR A 251 21.11 22.00 12.58
N LYS A 252 21.97 23.00 12.71
CA LYS A 252 23.03 23.04 13.74
C LYS A 252 22.48 23.25 15.15
N ASP A 253 21.40 24.02 15.27
CA ASP A 253 20.79 24.40 16.53
C ASP A 253 19.30 24.72 16.39
N GLU A 254 18.60 24.76 17.52
CA GLU A 254 17.18 25.07 17.63
C GLU A 254 16.83 26.52 17.23
N PHE A 255 17.77 27.46 17.35
CA PHE A 255 17.51 28.87 17.02
C PHE A 255 17.44 29.06 15.51
N TYR A 256 18.31 28.37 14.77
CA TYR A 256 18.27 28.38 13.32
C TYR A 256 17.03 27.68 12.78
N LEU A 257 16.69 26.52 13.35
CA LEU A 257 15.43 25.85 13.04
C LEU A 257 14.24 26.78 13.30
N SER A 258 14.12 27.39 14.50
CA SER A 258 13.01 28.27 14.87
C SER A 258 12.83 29.42 13.89
N ARG A 259 13.92 30.02 13.46
CA ARG A 259 13.90 31.14 12.49
C ARG A 259 13.40 30.69 11.13
N ARG A 260 13.91 29.56 10.62
CA ARG A 260 13.48 28.99 9.34
C ARG A 260 12.03 28.52 9.39
N PHE A 261 11.67 27.88 10.49
CA PHE A 261 10.31 27.40 10.74
C PHE A 261 9.32 28.58 10.73
N LYS A 262 9.60 29.63 11.51
CA LYS A 262 8.75 30.84 11.55
C LYS A 262 8.67 31.55 10.20
N GLN A 263 9.77 31.61 9.45
CA GLN A 263 9.79 32.19 8.11
C GLN A 263 8.85 31.46 7.12
N GLN A 264 8.74 30.12 7.23
CA GLN A 264 7.93 29.31 6.33
C GLN A 264 6.49 29.10 6.81
N THR A 265 6.25 29.13 8.11
CA THR A 265 4.93 28.80 8.70
C THR A 265 4.20 29.99 9.29
N GLY A 266 4.89 31.11 9.50
CA GLY A 266 4.36 32.24 10.23
C GLY A 266 4.38 32.09 11.76
N ALA A 267 4.54 30.88 12.30
CA ALA A 267 4.50 30.55 13.72
C ALA A 267 5.84 30.00 14.25
N SER A 268 6.06 30.09 15.55
CA SER A 268 7.18 29.40 16.18
C SER A 268 6.90 27.90 16.28
N PRO A 269 7.93 27.02 16.35
CA PRO A 269 7.71 25.58 16.55
C PRO A 269 6.84 25.25 17.77
N SER A 270 7.02 25.95 18.89
CA SER A 270 6.20 25.74 20.09
C SER A 270 4.75 26.23 19.94
N GLY A 271 4.50 27.24 19.10
CA GLY A 271 3.17 27.75 18.81
C GLY A 271 2.45 26.94 17.73
N TYR A 272 3.17 26.18 16.95
CA TYR A 272 2.60 25.42 15.81
C TYR A 272 1.58 24.36 16.26
N ASN A 273 1.87 23.66 17.36
CA ASN A 273 0.99 22.65 17.93
C ASN A 273 -0.32 23.22 18.53
N LEU A 274 -0.44 24.55 18.62
CA LEU A 274 -1.65 25.22 19.11
C LEU A 274 -2.55 25.75 17.99
N ILE A 275 -2.08 25.69 16.74
CA ILE A 275 -2.81 26.20 15.59
C ILE A 275 -3.64 25.05 14.99
N PRO A 276 -4.98 25.18 14.94
CA PRO A 276 -5.81 24.18 14.27
C PRO A 276 -5.55 24.17 12.78
N PHE A 277 -5.39 22.99 12.21
CA PHE A 277 -5.31 22.79 10.77
C PHE A 277 -6.64 23.12 10.10
N GLN A 278 -6.58 23.81 8.97
CA GLN A 278 -7.74 24.13 8.16
C GLN A 278 -7.74 23.40 6.82
N ARG A 279 -6.55 23.14 6.26
CA ARG A 279 -6.39 22.53 4.96
C ARG A 279 -5.60 21.21 5.08
N VAL A 280 -6.34 20.17 5.37
CA VAL A 280 -5.81 18.80 5.48
C VAL A 280 -6.17 18.03 4.22
N ALA A 281 -5.20 17.32 3.65
CA ALA A 281 -5.44 16.34 2.60
C ALA A 281 -5.32 14.92 3.15
N VAL A 282 -6.14 14.01 2.61
CA VAL A 282 -6.07 12.59 2.92
C VAL A 282 -5.86 11.78 1.64
N MET A 283 -4.89 10.88 1.69
CA MET A 283 -4.51 10.03 0.56
C MET A 283 -5.03 8.59 0.71
N LEU A 284 -6.14 8.45 1.42
CA LEU A 284 -6.93 7.23 1.53
C LEU A 284 -8.36 7.62 1.87
N THR A 285 -9.33 7.20 1.06
CA THR A 285 -10.73 7.64 1.19
C THR A 285 -11.34 7.37 2.57
N PRO A 286 -11.16 6.20 3.23
CA PRO A 286 -11.64 5.99 4.59
C PRO A 286 -11.20 7.04 5.60
N TYR A 287 -9.99 7.64 5.45
CA TYR A 287 -9.51 8.68 6.36
C TYR A 287 -10.28 10.00 6.24
N ALA A 288 -10.94 10.25 5.09
CA ALA A 288 -11.83 11.41 4.94
C ALA A 288 -13.01 11.32 5.90
N SER A 289 -13.61 10.13 6.06
CA SER A 289 -14.70 9.90 7.03
C SER A 289 -14.26 10.16 8.47
N HIS A 290 -13.03 9.81 8.84
CA HIS A 290 -12.49 10.12 10.16
C HIS A 290 -12.36 11.64 10.39
N LEU A 291 -11.86 12.39 9.39
CA LEU A 291 -11.76 13.85 9.49
C LEU A 291 -13.14 14.51 9.63
N LEU A 292 -14.10 14.10 8.80
CA LEU A 292 -15.47 14.62 8.84
C LEU A 292 -16.13 14.37 10.19
N LEU A 293 -15.99 13.15 10.74
CA LEU A 293 -16.46 12.80 12.07
C LEU A 293 -15.87 13.71 13.14
N LEU A 294 -14.59 14.01 13.02
CA LEU A 294 -13.90 14.93 13.92
C LEU A 294 -14.24 16.40 13.65
N GLY A 295 -15.09 16.71 12.64
CA GLY A 295 -15.57 18.04 12.30
C GLY A 295 -14.56 18.86 11.50
N LEU A 296 -13.71 18.22 10.71
CA LEU A 296 -12.81 18.85 9.76
C LEU A 296 -13.07 18.31 8.36
N GLU A 297 -13.42 19.20 7.43
CA GLU A 297 -13.55 18.82 6.02
C GLU A 297 -12.18 18.65 5.39
N PRO A 298 -11.89 17.52 4.72
CA PRO A 298 -10.67 17.39 3.95
C PRO A 298 -10.68 18.37 2.77
N ALA A 299 -9.58 19.09 2.57
CA ALA A 299 -9.44 19.99 1.43
C ALA A 299 -9.20 19.20 0.12
N VAL A 300 -8.52 18.05 0.23
CA VAL A 300 -8.25 17.14 -0.88
C VAL A 300 -8.40 15.70 -0.39
N THR A 301 -9.04 14.85 -1.18
CA THR A 301 -9.13 13.40 -0.95
C THR A 301 -9.07 12.64 -2.27
N ILE A 302 -8.91 11.31 -2.20
CA ILE A 302 -8.97 10.44 -3.38
C ILE A 302 -10.43 10.24 -3.77
N SER A 303 -10.74 10.35 -5.06
CA SER A 303 -12.03 9.99 -5.63
C SER A 303 -12.02 8.48 -5.93
N GLU A 304 -12.21 7.67 -4.91
CA GLU A 304 -12.73 6.33 -5.12
C GLU A 304 -14.25 6.40 -5.21
N SER A 305 -14.89 5.29 -5.59
CA SER A 305 -16.35 5.23 -5.67
C SER A 305 -16.99 5.75 -4.37
N SER A 306 -18.19 6.30 -4.47
CA SER A 306 -18.99 6.86 -3.37
C SER A 306 -19.15 5.95 -2.14
N GLU A 307 -18.81 4.67 -2.30
CA GLU A 307 -18.84 3.59 -1.31
C GLU A 307 -18.12 3.92 0.00
N TYR A 308 -17.04 4.72 -0.06
CA TYR A 308 -16.21 4.99 1.12
C TYR A 308 -16.49 6.33 1.80
N LEU A 309 -17.24 7.21 1.12
CA LEU A 309 -17.65 8.51 1.65
C LEU A 309 -19.04 8.48 2.28
N ASN A 310 -19.56 7.34 2.72
CA ASN A 310 -20.90 7.25 3.33
C ASN A 310 -21.13 8.38 4.36
N LEU A 311 -21.33 9.56 3.79
CA LEU A 311 -21.86 10.71 4.42
C LEU A 311 -23.36 10.60 4.22
N SER A 312 -24.02 9.79 5.04
CA SER A 312 -25.48 9.74 5.18
C SER A 312 -26.21 10.76 4.29
N ASP A 313 -26.57 10.42 3.05
CA ASP A 313 -27.36 11.19 2.09
C ASP A 313 -26.91 12.66 1.78
N GLN A 314 -25.73 13.07 2.22
CA GLN A 314 -25.19 14.39 1.94
C GLN A 314 -24.19 14.35 0.78
N GLU A 315 -24.36 15.23 -0.18
CA GLU A 315 -23.35 15.45 -1.21
C GLU A 315 -22.02 15.87 -0.58
N PRO A 316 -20.87 15.43 -1.15
CA PRO A 316 -19.56 15.89 -0.68
C PRO A 316 -19.50 17.42 -0.64
N PRO A 317 -18.84 18.02 0.37
CA PRO A 317 -18.70 19.46 0.41
C PRO A 317 -18.11 20.01 -0.88
N GLN A 318 -18.72 21.08 -1.43
CA GLN A 318 -18.28 21.71 -2.70
C GLN A 318 -16.83 22.23 -2.64
N SER A 319 -16.28 22.43 -1.44
CA SER A 319 -14.91 22.86 -1.20
C SER A 319 -13.88 21.75 -1.35
N MET A 320 -14.31 20.48 -1.33
CA MET A 320 -13.43 19.31 -1.39
C MET A 320 -12.96 19.05 -2.83
N LYS A 321 -11.64 18.98 -3.01
CA LYS A 321 -11.05 18.59 -4.30
C LYS A 321 -10.76 17.10 -4.31
N PHE A 322 -10.88 16.47 -5.47
CA PHE A 322 -10.66 15.04 -5.64
C PHE A 322 -9.41 14.74 -6.47
N ILE A 323 -8.61 13.80 -5.99
CA ILE A 323 -7.58 13.12 -6.76
C ILE A 323 -8.25 11.92 -7.43
N HIS A 324 -8.17 11.82 -8.73
CA HIS A 324 -8.71 10.69 -9.47
C HIS A 324 -7.68 9.56 -9.55
N THR A 325 -8.15 8.31 -9.63
CA THR A 325 -7.30 7.11 -9.69
C THR A 325 -6.33 7.08 -10.89
N ASN A 326 -6.61 7.85 -11.94
CA ASN A 326 -5.76 8.01 -13.11
C ASN A 326 -4.87 9.27 -13.07
N SER A 327 -4.85 10.01 -11.95
CA SER A 327 -4.01 11.20 -11.80
C SER A 327 -2.52 10.82 -11.73
N SER A 328 -1.67 11.58 -12.42
CA SER A 328 -0.23 11.39 -12.32
C SER A 328 0.35 11.96 -11.01
N ALA A 329 1.52 11.50 -10.62
CA ALA A 329 2.24 12.02 -9.45
C ALA A 329 2.42 13.55 -9.51
N GLU A 330 2.72 14.10 -10.71
CA GLU A 330 2.89 15.53 -10.93
C GLU A 330 1.55 16.29 -10.78
N GLN A 331 0.46 15.73 -11.31
CA GLN A 331 -0.88 16.32 -11.16
C GLN A 331 -1.30 16.34 -9.69
N ILE A 332 -1.03 15.28 -8.95
CA ILE A 332 -1.31 15.20 -7.51
C ILE A 332 -0.52 16.25 -6.75
N LYS A 333 0.81 16.33 -6.98
CA LYS A 333 1.68 17.35 -6.34
C LYS A 333 1.21 18.77 -6.66
N ALA A 334 0.85 19.04 -7.91
CA ALA A 334 0.33 20.35 -8.33
C ALA A 334 -0.98 20.71 -7.62
N LEU A 335 -1.93 19.75 -7.54
CA LEU A 335 -3.20 19.93 -6.84
C LEU A 335 -3.01 20.21 -5.35
N LEU A 336 -2.13 19.47 -4.68
CA LEU A 336 -1.82 19.66 -3.26
C LEU A 336 -1.16 21.03 -3.00
N LEU A 337 -0.26 21.48 -3.88
CA LEU A 337 0.37 22.80 -3.80
C LEU A 337 -0.66 23.92 -4.03
N GLU A 338 -1.53 23.81 -5.05
CA GLU A 338 -2.60 24.75 -5.33
C GLU A 338 -3.58 24.86 -4.15
N ALA A 339 -3.93 23.73 -3.54
CA ALA A 339 -4.80 23.69 -2.37
C ALA A 339 -4.12 24.21 -1.09
N ASN A 340 -2.83 24.55 -1.14
CA ASN A 340 -2.03 25.03 0.01
C ASN A 340 -2.17 24.13 1.24
N ILE A 341 -1.96 22.83 1.07
CA ILE A 341 -2.14 21.81 2.12
C ILE A 341 -1.18 22.10 3.29
N GLU A 342 -1.73 22.06 4.50
CA GLU A 342 -1.01 22.31 5.76
C GLU A 342 -0.54 20.99 6.40
N LEU A 343 -1.29 19.90 6.18
CA LEU A 343 -1.02 18.57 6.66
C LEU A 343 -1.54 17.54 5.65
N LEU A 344 -0.75 16.51 5.39
CA LEU A 344 -1.13 15.35 4.59
C LEU A 344 -1.23 14.12 5.51
N ILE A 345 -2.32 13.37 5.41
CA ILE A 345 -2.51 12.10 6.11
C ILE A 345 -2.59 11.00 5.04
N ALA A 346 -1.73 10.01 5.13
CA ALA A 346 -1.62 8.97 4.13
C ALA A 346 -1.32 7.59 4.72
N ALA A 347 -1.71 6.55 4.00
CA ALA A 347 -1.16 5.22 4.18
C ALA A 347 -0.08 5.00 3.12
N THR A 348 1.13 4.67 3.52
CA THR A 348 2.30 4.58 2.62
C THR A 348 2.05 3.69 1.41
N GLN A 349 1.46 2.53 1.64
CA GLN A 349 1.13 1.56 0.59
C GLN A 349 0.22 2.12 -0.51
N HIS A 350 -0.74 3.00 -0.16
CA HIS A 350 -1.65 3.61 -1.13
C HIS A 350 -1.02 4.79 -1.89
N LEU A 351 0.04 5.42 -1.35
CA LEU A 351 0.81 6.41 -2.09
C LEU A 351 1.52 5.79 -3.29
N GLU A 352 2.00 4.58 -3.12
CA GLU A 352 2.72 3.83 -4.15
C GLU A 352 1.82 3.53 -5.37
N GLU A 353 0.50 3.39 -5.16
CA GLU A 353 -0.50 3.23 -6.23
C GLU A 353 -0.51 4.40 -7.24
N PHE A 354 -0.10 5.57 -6.78
CA PHE A 354 0.04 6.78 -7.59
C PHE A 354 1.48 7.03 -8.03
N GLY A 355 2.40 6.09 -7.82
CA GLY A 355 3.83 6.29 -8.08
C GLY A 355 4.46 7.34 -7.17
N LEU A 356 3.92 7.53 -5.96
CA LEU A 356 4.36 8.49 -4.96
C LEU A 356 4.91 7.78 -3.71
N ASN A 357 5.81 8.45 -3.02
CA ASN A 357 6.23 8.08 -1.68
C ASN A 357 6.18 9.29 -0.74
N ALA A 358 6.28 9.03 0.56
CA ALA A 358 6.20 10.08 1.58
C ALA A 358 7.29 11.16 1.43
N GLU A 359 8.51 10.79 1.04
CA GLU A 359 9.62 11.74 0.89
C GLU A 359 9.33 12.78 -0.23
N GLN A 360 8.79 12.33 -1.37
CA GLN A 360 8.41 13.22 -2.47
C GLN A 360 7.31 14.20 -2.05
N LEU A 361 6.37 13.76 -1.22
CA LEU A 361 5.26 14.61 -0.76
C LEU A 361 5.68 15.57 0.37
N ARG A 362 6.77 15.28 1.10
CA ARG A 362 7.30 16.20 2.13
C ARG A 362 7.75 17.54 1.59
N ALA A 363 8.12 17.62 0.32
CA ALA A 363 8.39 18.92 -0.31
C ALA A 363 7.11 19.78 -0.43
N VAL A 364 5.95 19.15 -0.50
CA VAL A 364 4.64 19.80 -0.62
C VAL A 364 4.07 20.16 0.75
N ALA A 365 3.92 19.18 1.65
CA ALA A 365 3.34 19.35 2.99
C ALA A 365 3.97 18.37 3.98
N PRO A 366 3.91 18.66 5.31
CA PRO A 366 4.21 17.65 6.33
C PRO A 366 3.25 16.48 6.20
N ILE A 367 3.76 15.25 6.38
CA ILE A 367 2.98 14.04 6.22
C ILE A 367 2.91 13.25 7.52
N VAL A 368 1.71 12.78 7.86
CA VAL A 368 1.47 11.80 8.91
C VAL A 368 1.10 10.49 8.24
N GLU A 369 2.00 9.53 8.39
CA GLU A 369 1.83 8.19 7.85
C GLU A 369 1.10 7.32 8.87
N ILE A 370 0.00 6.72 8.45
CA ILE A 370 -0.82 5.82 9.27
C ILE A 370 -0.96 4.52 8.48
N SER A 371 -0.51 3.41 9.06
CA SER A 371 -0.63 2.10 8.41
C SER A 371 -2.08 1.66 8.36
N TRP A 372 -2.58 1.40 7.14
CA TRP A 372 -3.93 0.87 6.95
C TRP A 372 -4.03 -0.59 7.36
N GLN A 373 -3.01 -1.38 7.12
CA GLN A 373 -3.03 -2.83 7.35
C GLN A 373 -2.72 -3.22 8.80
N GLU A 374 -1.78 -2.52 9.44
CA GLU A 374 -1.29 -2.87 10.78
C GLU A 374 -2.19 -2.36 11.92
N LEU A 375 -3.06 -1.40 11.63
CA LEU A 375 -3.89 -0.73 12.62
C LEU A 375 -5.38 -0.93 12.32
N GLY A 376 -6.19 -0.99 13.36
CA GLY A 376 -7.65 -0.98 13.27
C GLY A 376 -8.22 0.44 13.11
N TRP A 377 -9.48 0.54 12.72
CA TRP A 377 -10.14 1.83 12.48
C TRP A 377 -10.23 2.72 13.75
N LYS A 378 -10.28 2.13 14.95
CA LYS A 378 -10.25 2.87 16.23
C LYS A 378 -8.90 3.58 16.41
N ASP A 379 -7.81 2.89 16.09
CA ASP A 379 -6.47 3.46 16.15
C ASP A 379 -6.25 4.51 15.06
N HIS A 380 -6.80 4.29 13.86
CA HIS A 380 -6.83 5.33 12.81
C HIS A 380 -7.51 6.60 13.33
N LEU A 381 -8.67 6.48 14.00
CA LEU A 381 -9.39 7.63 14.55
C LEU A 381 -8.56 8.37 15.61
N ARG A 382 -7.90 7.64 16.52
CA ARG A 382 -7.01 8.22 17.54
C ARG A 382 -5.82 8.95 16.94
N LEU A 383 -5.15 8.31 15.98
CA LEU A 383 -3.98 8.90 15.33
C LEU A 383 -4.34 10.12 14.50
N ILE A 384 -5.42 10.06 13.72
CA ILE A 384 -5.94 11.20 12.96
C ILE A 384 -6.35 12.31 13.92
N GLY A 385 -7.09 12.00 15.00
CA GLY A 385 -7.49 12.95 16.03
C GLY A 385 -6.29 13.66 16.66
N ARG A 386 -5.22 12.89 16.95
CA ARG A 386 -3.95 13.45 17.46
C ARG A 386 -3.29 14.37 16.44
N ALA A 387 -3.20 13.93 15.19
CA ALA A 387 -2.56 14.69 14.13
C ALA A 387 -3.21 16.06 13.87
N ILE A 388 -4.53 16.17 14.05
CA ILE A 388 -5.29 17.41 13.84
C ILE A 388 -5.68 18.14 15.15
N HIS A 389 -5.09 17.74 16.29
CA HIS A 389 -5.35 18.33 17.63
C HIS A 389 -6.81 18.20 18.10
N ARG A 390 -7.45 17.07 17.80
CA ARG A 390 -8.83 16.74 18.20
C ARG A 390 -8.93 15.40 18.92
N SER A 391 -7.90 15.04 19.72
CA SER A 391 -7.83 13.79 20.46
C SER A 391 -9.01 13.60 21.41
N GLU A 392 -9.41 14.64 22.15
CA GLU A 392 -10.54 14.58 23.09
C GLU A 392 -11.84 14.20 22.37
N ARG A 393 -12.08 14.78 21.20
CA ARG A 393 -13.26 14.45 20.39
C ARG A 393 -13.22 13.02 19.85
N ALA A 394 -12.03 12.53 19.48
CA ALA A 394 -11.85 11.15 19.02
C ALA A 394 -12.15 10.16 20.16
N GLU A 395 -11.59 10.38 21.36
CA GLU A 395 -11.84 9.50 22.51
C GLU A 395 -13.31 9.55 22.95
N GLN A 396 -13.91 10.75 23.05
CA GLN A 396 -15.32 10.88 23.38
C GLN A 396 -16.22 10.07 22.42
N TRP A 397 -15.96 10.16 21.11
CA TRP A 397 -16.73 9.40 20.13
C TRP A 397 -16.52 7.89 20.29
N LEU A 398 -15.28 7.45 20.61
CA LEU A 398 -14.97 6.04 20.84
C LEU A 398 -15.65 5.50 22.10
N ASP A 399 -15.70 6.29 23.18
CA ASP A 399 -16.39 5.93 24.43
C ASP A 399 -17.90 5.80 24.19
N ASP A 400 -18.51 6.76 23.48
CA ASP A 400 -19.92 6.72 23.11
C ASP A 400 -20.24 5.47 22.25
N PHE A 401 -19.36 5.16 21.28
CA PHE A 401 -19.54 4.00 20.41
C PHE A 401 -19.32 2.68 21.15
N GLU A 402 -18.39 2.59 22.10
CA GLU A 402 -18.21 1.40 22.93
C GLU A 402 -19.48 1.09 23.75
N GLN A 403 -20.16 2.13 24.24
CA GLN A 403 -21.44 1.96 24.91
C GLN A 403 -22.52 1.41 23.96
N GLU A 404 -22.58 1.92 22.72
CA GLU A 404 -23.48 1.40 21.68
C GLU A 404 -23.16 -0.07 21.32
N GLU A 405 -21.86 -0.44 21.24
CA GLU A 405 -21.44 -1.84 21.03
C GLU A 405 -21.94 -2.75 22.16
N LEU A 406 -21.83 -2.31 23.42
CA LEU A 406 -22.31 -3.08 24.58
C LEU A 406 -23.83 -3.29 24.54
N GLU A 407 -24.59 -2.24 24.25
CA GLU A 407 -26.05 -2.30 24.15
C GLU A 407 -26.49 -3.21 22.99
N ALA A 408 -25.88 -3.05 21.79
CA ALA A 408 -26.14 -3.88 20.63
C ALA A 408 -25.84 -5.37 20.90
N ARG A 409 -24.70 -5.64 21.55
CA ARG A 409 -24.32 -7.00 21.97
C ARG A 409 -25.36 -7.60 22.93
N ALA A 410 -25.83 -6.85 23.92
CA ALA A 410 -26.81 -7.32 24.87
C ALA A 410 -28.14 -7.70 24.19
N VAL A 411 -28.57 -6.94 23.19
CA VAL A 411 -29.77 -7.24 22.39
C VAL A 411 -29.57 -8.54 21.60
N VAL A 412 -28.48 -8.64 20.85
CA VAL A 412 -28.20 -9.79 19.97
C VAL A 412 -27.96 -11.08 20.77
N GLN A 413 -27.35 -10.98 21.94
CA GLN A 413 -27.17 -12.15 22.83
C GLN A 413 -28.51 -12.77 23.36
N GLN A 414 -29.62 -12.04 23.25
CA GLN A 414 -30.96 -12.57 23.59
C GLN A 414 -31.66 -13.22 22.39
N SER A 415 -31.12 -13.10 21.20
CA SER A 415 -31.68 -13.67 19.96
C SER A 415 -31.15 -15.09 19.69
N ALA A 416 -31.80 -15.82 18.80
CA ALA A 416 -31.38 -17.18 18.41
C ALA A 416 -29.97 -17.22 17.80
N VAL A 417 -29.53 -16.16 17.13
CA VAL A 417 -28.23 -16.07 16.46
C VAL A 417 -27.06 -16.12 17.44
N ALA A 418 -27.25 -15.79 18.71
CA ALA A 418 -26.18 -15.81 19.72
C ALA A 418 -25.49 -17.19 19.87
N ASN A 419 -26.19 -18.27 19.54
CA ASN A 419 -25.67 -19.62 19.58
C ASN A 419 -25.24 -20.17 18.20
N GLU A 420 -25.47 -19.43 17.14
CA GLU A 420 -25.13 -19.83 15.77
C GLU A 420 -23.67 -19.49 15.43
N ILE A 421 -23.10 -20.29 14.57
CA ILE A 421 -21.84 -19.97 13.88
C ILE A 421 -22.20 -19.14 12.64
N VAL A 422 -21.67 -17.93 12.55
CA VAL A 422 -21.95 -17.00 11.45
C VAL A 422 -20.72 -16.92 10.53
N THR A 423 -20.91 -17.19 9.25
CA THR A 423 -19.85 -17.06 8.25
C THR A 423 -20.06 -15.81 7.39
N LEU A 424 -19.02 -15.04 7.21
CA LEU A 424 -18.98 -13.89 6.32
C LEU A 424 -18.29 -14.27 5.02
N LEU A 425 -19.06 -14.36 3.97
CA LEU A 425 -18.60 -14.77 2.65
C LEU A 425 -18.60 -13.59 1.70
N VAL A 426 -17.49 -13.37 1.02
CA VAL A 426 -17.36 -12.33 0.01
C VAL A 426 -17.01 -12.98 -1.33
N ILE A 427 -17.87 -12.78 -2.31
CA ILE A 427 -17.71 -13.29 -3.66
C ILE A 427 -17.19 -12.16 -4.54
N LYS A 428 -16.01 -12.34 -5.11
CA LYS A 428 -15.38 -11.44 -6.07
C LYS A 428 -15.26 -12.11 -7.44
N PRO A 429 -15.09 -11.35 -8.52
CA PRO A 429 -14.88 -11.93 -9.86
C PRO A 429 -13.67 -12.86 -9.96
N ASP A 430 -12.66 -12.64 -9.11
CA ASP A 430 -11.38 -13.34 -9.09
C ASP A 430 -11.21 -14.30 -7.91
N GLY A 431 -12.23 -14.43 -7.02
CA GLY A 431 -12.09 -15.33 -5.88
C GLY A 431 -13.23 -15.31 -4.88
N LEU A 432 -13.24 -16.33 -4.05
CA LEU A 432 -14.14 -16.50 -2.93
C LEU A 432 -13.37 -16.31 -1.63
N LEU A 433 -13.86 -15.43 -0.76
CA LEU A 433 -13.18 -15.07 0.48
C LEU A 433 -14.08 -15.31 1.69
N VAL A 434 -13.51 -15.86 2.76
CA VAL A 434 -14.14 -15.86 4.08
C VAL A 434 -13.49 -14.78 4.93
N TYR A 435 -14.28 -13.82 5.37
CA TYR A 435 -13.78 -12.65 6.10
C TYR A 435 -13.57 -12.96 7.58
N GLY A 436 -12.55 -12.33 8.14
CA GLY A 436 -12.22 -12.34 9.57
C GLY A 436 -12.80 -11.15 10.33
N ALA A 437 -12.04 -10.65 11.30
CA ALA A 437 -12.47 -9.59 12.22
C ALA A 437 -12.31 -8.16 11.68
N ARG A 438 -12.05 -7.99 10.38
CA ARG A 438 -11.86 -6.69 9.73
C ARG A 438 -12.96 -6.45 8.70
N ASN A 439 -13.19 -5.21 8.32
CA ASN A 439 -14.25 -4.79 7.38
C ASN A 439 -15.61 -5.35 7.82
N VAL A 440 -16.31 -6.06 6.94
CA VAL A 440 -17.64 -6.68 7.20
C VAL A 440 -17.66 -7.47 8.52
N GLY A 441 -16.56 -8.13 8.87
CA GLY A 441 -16.49 -8.99 10.05
C GLY A 441 -16.31 -8.26 11.36
N TYR A 442 -15.86 -7.00 11.35
CA TYR A 442 -15.61 -6.26 12.59
C TYR A 442 -16.88 -6.20 13.47
N VAL A 443 -17.99 -5.76 12.90
CA VAL A 443 -19.25 -5.64 13.64
C VAL A 443 -19.75 -7.00 14.13
N ILE A 444 -19.68 -8.01 13.29
CA ILE A 444 -20.22 -9.34 13.59
C ILE A 444 -19.42 -10.04 14.70
N TYR A 445 -18.09 -10.06 14.56
CA TYR A 445 -17.24 -10.83 15.48
C TYR A 445 -16.71 -9.99 16.64
N GLN A 446 -16.33 -8.73 16.42
CA GLN A 446 -15.75 -7.89 17.48
C GLN A 446 -16.83 -7.13 18.26
N SER A 447 -17.73 -6.40 17.57
CA SER A 447 -18.76 -5.62 18.27
C SER A 447 -19.83 -6.51 18.89
N LEU A 448 -20.43 -7.43 18.14
CA LEU A 448 -21.53 -8.27 18.62
C LEU A 448 -21.06 -9.55 19.33
N GLY A 449 -19.82 -9.98 19.11
CA GLY A 449 -19.25 -11.16 19.74
C GLY A 449 -19.89 -12.48 19.28
N LEU A 450 -20.36 -12.53 18.01
CA LEU A 450 -20.89 -13.76 17.42
C LEU A 450 -19.73 -14.71 17.04
N LYS A 451 -20.04 -16.01 16.99
CA LYS A 451 -19.06 -17.06 16.75
C LYS A 451 -18.71 -17.15 15.28
N ALA A 452 -17.42 -17.16 14.97
CA ALA A 452 -16.91 -17.47 13.65
C ALA A 452 -16.74 -18.99 13.45
N PRO A 453 -16.64 -19.50 12.21
CA PRO A 453 -16.17 -20.86 11.95
C PRO A 453 -14.81 -21.12 12.60
N ALA A 454 -14.57 -22.33 13.10
CA ALA A 454 -13.39 -22.65 13.91
C ALA A 454 -12.06 -22.25 13.26
N LEU A 455 -11.91 -22.44 11.94
CA LEU A 455 -10.71 -22.05 11.19
C LEU A 455 -10.53 -20.52 11.12
N ILE A 456 -11.61 -19.77 11.09
CA ILE A 456 -11.59 -18.29 11.09
C ILE A 456 -11.36 -17.78 12.52
N GLU A 457 -12.00 -18.39 13.51
CA GLU A 457 -11.83 -18.04 14.93
C GLU A 457 -10.36 -18.21 15.38
N ASP A 458 -9.69 -19.29 14.94
CA ASP A 458 -8.26 -19.50 15.19
C ASP A 458 -7.39 -18.37 14.62
N GLN A 459 -7.70 -17.87 13.43
CA GLN A 459 -6.99 -16.74 12.84
C GLN A 459 -7.32 -15.41 13.54
N ILE A 460 -8.57 -15.19 13.93
CA ILE A 460 -8.98 -14.01 14.69
C ILE A 460 -8.26 -14.00 16.05
N ASN A 461 -8.16 -15.13 16.73
CA ASN A 461 -7.47 -15.25 18.02
C ASN A 461 -5.95 -14.97 17.90
N LYS A 462 -5.34 -15.24 16.75
CA LYS A 462 -3.91 -14.99 16.51
C LYS A 462 -3.61 -13.53 16.09
N LEU A 463 -4.46 -12.94 15.27
CA LEU A 463 -4.18 -11.68 14.57
C LEU A 463 -5.14 -10.54 14.97
N GLY A 464 -6.21 -10.84 15.71
CA GLY A 464 -7.21 -9.84 16.11
C GLY A 464 -7.92 -9.21 14.92
N ASP A 465 -8.09 -7.91 14.97
CA ASP A 465 -8.71 -7.09 13.93
C ASP A 465 -7.77 -6.85 12.71
N GLN A 466 -6.53 -7.33 12.76
CA GLN A 466 -5.64 -7.34 11.60
C GLN A 466 -5.98 -8.47 10.62
N PHE A 467 -6.69 -9.51 11.09
CA PHE A 467 -7.09 -10.61 10.21
C PHE A 467 -8.25 -10.19 9.30
N HIS A 468 -7.92 -9.97 8.02
CA HIS A 468 -8.89 -9.54 7.02
C HIS A 468 -9.72 -10.71 6.48
N SER A 469 -9.11 -11.67 5.80
CA SER A 469 -9.82 -12.76 5.13
C SER A 469 -8.89 -13.89 4.69
N LEU A 470 -9.48 -15.05 4.36
CA LEU A 470 -8.83 -16.14 3.64
C LEU A 470 -9.48 -16.28 2.26
N VAL A 471 -8.67 -16.51 1.24
CA VAL A 471 -9.14 -16.95 -0.08
C VAL A 471 -9.32 -18.46 -0.04
N ILE A 472 -10.49 -18.93 -0.45
CA ILE A 472 -10.82 -20.36 -0.48
C ILE A 472 -11.28 -20.79 -1.87
N ASP A 473 -11.20 -22.09 -2.15
CA ASP A 473 -11.88 -22.70 -3.29
C ASP A 473 -13.35 -23.03 -2.96
N VAL A 474 -14.20 -23.05 -3.98
CA VAL A 474 -15.63 -23.42 -3.82
C VAL A 474 -15.81 -24.79 -3.16
N SER A 475 -14.90 -25.73 -3.42
CA SER A 475 -14.91 -27.06 -2.81
C SER A 475 -14.61 -27.07 -1.30
N GLU A 476 -14.04 -25.99 -0.77
CA GLU A 476 -13.71 -25.83 0.65
C GLU A 476 -14.83 -25.17 1.47
N LEU A 477 -15.92 -24.72 0.81
CA LEU A 477 -17.02 -23.99 1.45
C LEU A 477 -17.56 -24.70 2.69
N GLU A 478 -17.70 -26.02 2.69
CA GLU A 478 -18.22 -26.80 3.81
C GLU A 478 -17.37 -26.64 5.08
N ALA A 479 -16.05 -26.54 4.92
CA ALA A 479 -15.12 -26.38 6.04
C ALA A 479 -15.22 -25.02 6.74
N TYR A 480 -15.73 -24.00 6.03
CA TYR A 480 -15.88 -22.63 6.52
C TYR A 480 -17.34 -22.21 6.72
N ALA A 481 -18.31 -23.02 6.32
CA ALA A 481 -19.72 -22.71 6.47
C ALA A 481 -20.19 -22.95 7.92
N GLY A 482 -20.83 -21.92 8.50
CA GLY A 482 -21.51 -22.01 9.77
C GLY A 482 -23.03 -22.30 9.61
N ASP A 483 -23.76 -22.02 10.68
CA ASP A 483 -25.22 -22.16 10.73
C ASP A 483 -25.92 -21.08 9.90
N ARG A 484 -25.27 -19.93 9.70
CA ARG A 484 -25.76 -18.75 8.99
C ARG A 484 -24.69 -18.19 8.08
N LEU A 485 -25.08 -17.75 6.87
CA LEU A 485 -24.20 -17.10 5.91
C LEU A 485 -24.64 -15.65 5.69
N LEU A 486 -23.72 -14.72 5.88
CA LEU A 486 -23.83 -13.34 5.45
C LEU A 486 -22.95 -13.17 4.20
N VAL A 487 -23.55 -12.83 3.07
CA VAL A 487 -22.89 -12.89 1.78
C VAL A 487 -22.86 -11.53 1.13
N THR A 488 -21.70 -11.08 0.70
CA THR A 488 -21.50 -9.87 -0.10
C THR A 488 -20.94 -10.25 -1.46
N VAL A 489 -21.48 -9.67 -2.52
CA VAL A 489 -21.02 -9.91 -3.90
C VAL A 489 -20.47 -8.64 -4.48
N PHE A 490 -19.19 -8.65 -4.89
CA PHE A 490 -18.59 -7.57 -5.64
C PHE A 490 -18.94 -7.69 -7.13
N PRO A 491 -19.30 -6.59 -7.78
CA PRO A 491 -19.53 -6.60 -9.22
C PRO A 491 -18.20 -6.76 -9.98
N ASP A 492 -18.28 -7.29 -11.19
CA ASP A 492 -17.16 -7.27 -12.14
C ASP A 492 -16.90 -5.84 -12.70
N ALA A 493 -15.89 -5.70 -13.54
CA ALA A 493 -15.53 -4.42 -14.17
C ALA A 493 -16.66 -3.82 -15.06
N LYS A 494 -17.73 -4.58 -15.34
CA LYS A 494 -18.91 -4.13 -16.08
C LYS A 494 -20.11 -3.85 -15.18
N GLY A 495 -19.94 -3.97 -13.86
CA GLY A 495 -21.01 -3.83 -12.88
C GLY A 495 -21.90 -5.07 -12.74
N SER A 496 -21.52 -6.22 -13.31
CA SER A 496 -22.30 -7.46 -13.24
C SER A 496 -21.87 -8.36 -12.09
N THR A 497 -22.83 -9.00 -11.45
CA THR A 497 -22.61 -10.01 -10.40
C THR A 497 -22.85 -11.44 -10.90
N ALA A 498 -22.95 -11.66 -12.21
CA ALA A 498 -23.29 -12.95 -12.81
C ALA A 498 -22.31 -14.08 -12.45
N HIS A 499 -21.04 -13.77 -12.16
CA HIS A 499 -20.05 -14.75 -11.69
C HIS A 499 -20.46 -15.44 -10.39
N SER A 500 -21.26 -14.81 -9.54
CA SER A 500 -21.72 -15.41 -8.28
C SER A 500 -22.75 -16.53 -8.51
N GLU A 501 -23.45 -16.53 -9.65
CA GLU A 501 -24.46 -17.55 -9.98
C GLU A 501 -23.83 -18.94 -10.12
N GLU A 502 -22.59 -19.05 -10.61
CA GLU A 502 -21.87 -20.33 -10.68
C GLU A 502 -21.68 -20.93 -9.29
N ILE A 503 -21.39 -20.10 -8.30
CA ILE A 503 -21.22 -20.52 -6.89
C ILE A 503 -22.58 -20.93 -6.34
N PHE A 504 -23.62 -20.09 -6.49
CA PHE A 504 -24.95 -20.34 -5.95
C PHE A 504 -25.65 -21.58 -6.58
N HIS A 505 -25.29 -21.95 -7.80
CA HIS A 505 -25.81 -23.16 -8.46
C HIS A 505 -24.93 -24.40 -8.24
N SER A 506 -23.76 -24.25 -7.62
CA SER A 506 -22.86 -25.38 -7.36
C SER A 506 -23.44 -26.38 -6.37
N SER A 507 -23.03 -27.65 -6.49
CA SER A 507 -23.40 -28.69 -5.51
C SER A 507 -22.82 -28.37 -4.13
N TYR A 508 -21.61 -27.75 -4.07
CA TYR A 508 -20.96 -27.34 -2.83
C TYR A 508 -21.77 -26.31 -2.04
N TRP A 509 -22.39 -25.35 -2.73
CA TRP A 509 -23.28 -24.37 -2.12
C TRP A 509 -24.58 -25.01 -1.64
N ASN A 510 -25.25 -25.79 -2.50
CA ASN A 510 -26.58 -26.34 -2.22
C ASN A 510 -26.59 -27.39 -1.10
N GLN A 511 -25.47 -28.00 -0.76
CA GLN A 511 -25.37 -28.94 0.35
C GLN A 511 -25.14 -28.28 1.72
N LEU A 512 -24.81 -26.98 1.77
CA LEU A 512 -24.60 -26.27 3.03
C LEU A 512 -25.86 -26.22 3.88
N SER A 513 -25.73 -26.49 5.18
CA SER A 513 -26.85 -26.47 6.11
C SER A 513 -27.53 -25.11 6.19
N ALA A 514 -26.77 -24.02 6.13
CA ALA A 514 -27.30 -22.67 6.10
C ALA A 514 -28.17 -22.40 4.87
N VAL A 515 -27.81 -22.97 3.71
CA VAL A 515 -28.57 -22.87 2.46
C VAL A 515 -29.88 -23.65 2.56
N GLN A 516 -29.80 -24.90 3.02
CA GLN A 516 -30.96 -25.78 3.21
C GLN A 516 -31.95 -25.23 4.23
N ASN A 517 -31.46 -24.59 5.30
CA ASN A 517 -32.24 -23.97 6.35
C ASN A 517 -32.67 -22.52 6.03
N LYS A 518 -32.34 -22.00 4.84
CA LYS A 518 -32.65 -20.63 4.40
C LYS A 518 -32.08 -19.54 5.33
N LYS A 519 -30.93 -19.79 5.96
CA LYS A 519 -30.24 -18.85 6.83
C LYS A 519 -29.12 -18.10 6.07
N ILE A 520 -29.49 -17.54 4.92
CA ILE A 520 -28.59 -16.76 4.08
C ILE A 520 -29.11 -15.33 4.01
N HIS A 521 -28.22 -14.37 4.17
CA HIS A 521 -28.52 -12.96 4.01
C HIS A 521 -27.53 -12.34 3.00
N LEU A 522 -28.06 -11.80 1.91
CA LEU A 522 -27.28 -10.99 0.98
C LEU A 522 -27.15 -9.59 1.57
N LEU A 523 -25.91 -9.15 1.77
CA LEU A 523 -25.59 -7.85 2.34
C LEU A 523 -25.30 -6.86 1.21
N ASN A 524 -25.75 -5.63 1.36
CA ASN A 524 -25.44 -4.55 0.44
C ASN A 524 -23.94 -4.20 0.53
N LEU A 525 -23.25 -4.21 -0.60
CA LEU A 525 -21.82 -3.95 -0.69
C LEU A 525 -21.45 -2.58 -0.10
N ASP A 526 -22.17 -1.53 -0.51
CA ASP A 526 -21.86 -0.14 -0.15
C ASP A 526 -22.06 0.14 1.34
N GLU A 527 -22.90 -0.64 2.01
CA GLU A 527 -23.18 -0.48 3.44
C GLU A 527 -22.24 -1.31 4.32
N TRP A 528 -21.83 -2.50 3.86
CA TRP A 528 -21.15 -3.48 4.72
C TRP A 528 -19.64 -3.59 4.51
N VAL A 529 -19.12 -3.19 3.35
CA VAL A 529 -17.68 -3.28 3.06
C VAL A 529 -16.87 -2.12 3.64
N PRO A 530 -17.37 -0.86 3.66
CA PRO A 530 -16.56 0.24 4.13
C PRO A 530 -16.11 0.08 5.60
N TYR A 531 -14.83 0.36 5.86
CA TYR A 531 -14.18 0.18 7.15
C TYR A 531 -13.68 1.51 7.71
N ASN A 532 -14.62 2.27 8.29
CA ASN A 532 -14.39 3.57 8.91
C ASN A 532 -15.43 3.79 10.02
N PRO A 533 -15.24 4.74 10.95
CA PRO A 533 -16.12 4.89 12.12
C PRO A 533 -17.59 5.11 11.77
N VAL A 534 -17.87 5.88 10.71
CA VAL A 534 -19.26 6.18 10.30
C VAL A 534 -19.95 4.92 9.78
N SER A 535 -19.27 4.19 8.89
CA SER A 535 -19.81 2.96 8.30
C SER A 535 -19.94 1.83 9.35
N ILE A 536 -18.97 1.68 10.24
CA ILE A 536 -19.01 0.67 11.32
C ILE A 536 -20.21 0.92 12.26
N ARG A 537 -20.48 2.19 12.61
CA ARG A 537 -21.66 2.53 13.43
C ARG A 537 -22.98 2.22 12.70
N LEU A 538 -23.05 2.52 11.40
CA LEU A 538 -24.20 2.17 10.56
C LEU A 538 -24.40 0.65 10.48
N GLN A 539 -23.31 -0.09 10.24
CA GLN A 539 -23.33 -1.56 10.18
C GLN A 539 -23.78 -2.17 11.51
N LEU A 540 -23.38 -1.59 12.65
CA LEU A 540 -23.82 -2.05 13.98
C LEU A 540 -25.35 -1.98 14.11
N GLY A 541 -25.95 -0.85 13.77
CA GLY A 541 -27.42 -0.69 13.79
C GLY A 541 -28.12 -1.64 12.81
N ARG A 542 -27.53 -1.85 11.60
CA ARG A 542 -28.06 -2.80 10.61
C ARG A 542 -27.97 -4.25 11.09
N ALA A 543 -26.89 -4.63 11.76
CA ALA A 543 -26.71 -5.97 12.30
C ALA A 543 -27.72 -6.25 13.42
N VAL A 544 -27.96 -5.29 14.32
CA VAL A 544 -29.01 -5.42 15.35
C VAL A 544 -30.37 -5.65 14.69
N ALA A 545 -30.75 -4.78 13.73
CA ALA A 545 -32.03 -4.92 13.01
C ALA A 545 -32.15 -6.26 12.24
N LEU A 546 -31.04 -6.79 11.73
CA LEU A 546 -31.02 -8.09 11.04
C LEU A 546 -31.31 -9.26 11.98
N PHE A 547 -30.87 -9.16 13.25
CA PHE A 547 -30.93 -10.25 14.21
C PHE A 547 -32.02 -10.10 15.29
N GLU A 548 -32.60 -8.89 15.44
CA GLU A 548 -33.64 -8.55 16.44
C GLU A 548 -34.99 -9.11 16.04
N GLY A 549 -35.28 -10.12 15.71
CA GLY A 549 -36.60 -10.67 15.32
C GLY A 549 -36.55 -12.08 14.80
N GLN A 550 -35.43 -12.73 14.97
CA GLN A 550 -35.19 -14.08 14.47
C GLN A 550 -35.06 -15.11 15.61
#